data_be8f5c086db16fb72c3e1b37babeb3a0
#
_entry.id   be8f5c086db16fb72c3e1b37babeb3a0
#
_cell.length_a   1.000
_cell.length_b   1.000
_cell.length_c   1.000
_cell.angle_alpha   90.00
_cell.angle_beta   90.00
_cell.angle_gamma   90.00
#
_symmetry.space_group_name_H-M   'P 1'
#
loop_
_entity.id
_entity.type
_entity.pdbx_description
1 polymer ?
#
loop_
_entity_poly.entity_id
_entity_poly.type
_entity_poly.pdbx_seq_one_letter_code
_entity_poly.pdbx_strand_id
1 'polypeptide(L)'
;GKVVKIDAKKGKDFETKQIVTHPLFRSEHGGAFVTPNTEYVMEATQYAAPYSDVGYVPLEEFNDKYRGGLTYWKFNKDKGRIEPENSFTFELPPYSQDLSDAGKKDSYGWGFTNSFCTERYVGGIERGRPPFEAGCSSKDTDFLHVTNWKKAEELVKAGKVPMRNGMPVISMEQAVAEGLLYLIPEPKSPHGADVTPDGKLIIVSGKLDSHTSVFSFEKIMAAIKEGKFEGKDPYGIPIIAMKDALHVQAELGLGPLHTQFDSKPCVAYTSLYVDSMVAKWDYCEGKVLDKISIHYNIGHLMTMEGDTVNPDGKYLVA
;
A
#
# COMPACT_ATOMS: atom_id res chain seq x y z
N GLY A 1 8.08 -5.38 13.43
CA GLY A 1 6.84 -4.62 13.59
C GLY A 1 5.93 -5.23 14.64
N LYS A 2 4.97 -4.44 15.11
CA LYS A 2 3.98 -4.87 16.10
C LYS A 2 2.62 -4.29 15.75
N VAL A 3 1.59 -5.13 15.82
CA VAL A 3 0.21 -4.68 15.75
C VAL A 3 -0.38 -4.64 17.16
N VAL A 4 -1.02 -3.53 17.49
CA VAL A 4 -1.60 -3.31 18.82
C VAL A 4 -3.10 -3.06 18.69
N LYS A 5 -3.91 -3.89 19.33
CA LYS A 5 -5.34 -3.66 19.48
C LYS A 5 -5.62 -2.87 20.75
N ILE A 6 -6.42 -1.83 20.65
CA ILE A 6 -6.85 -0.97 21.76
C ILE A 6 -8.37 -1.02 21.89
N ASP A 7 -8.89 -1.03 23.12
CA ASP A 7 -10.33 -0.89 23.38
C ASP A 7 -10.70 0.60 23.46
N ALA A 8 -11.13 1.15 22.33
CA ALA A 8 -11.52 2.55 22.24
C ALA A 8 -12.84 2.89 22.96
N LYS A 9 -13.65 1.91 23.36
CA LYS A 9 -14.92 2.14 24.06
C LYS A 9 -14.75 2.57 25.53
N LYS A 10 -13.54 2.39 26.07
CA LYS A 10 -13.22 2.80 27.45
C LYS A 10 -12.87 4.27 27.60
N GLY A 11 -13.01 5.08 26.55
CA GLY A 11 -12.71 6.52 26.57
C GLY A 11 -11.24 6.80 26.88
N LYS A 12 -10.96 7.61 27.90
CA LYS A 12 -9.59 7.96 28.29
C LYS A 12 -8.77 6.79 28.86
N ASP A 13 -9.44 5.73 29.27
CA ASP A 13 -8.79 4.56 29.89
C ASP A 13 -8.60 3.46 28.84
N PHE A 14 -7.83 3.77 27.79
CA PHE A 14 -7.49 2.80 26.76
C PHE A 14 -6.71 1.62 27.33
N GLU A 15 -7.12 0.42 26.98
CA GLU A 15 -6.47 -0.82 27.39
C GLU A 15 -5.90 -1.56 26.17
N THR A 16 -4.62 -1.89 26.23
CA THR A 16 -3.98 -2.75 25.23
C THR A 16 -4.53 -4.18 25.37
N LYS A 17 -5.23 -4.68 24.37
CA LYS A 17 -5.82 -6.03 24.38
C LYS A 17 -4.91 -7.10 23.78
N GLN A 18 -4.06 -6.73 22.83
CA GLN A 18 -3.16 -7.66 22.19
C GLN A 18 -2.01 -6.91 21.55
N ILE A 19 -0.82 -7.51 21.62
CA ILE A 19 0.37 -7.11 20.84
C ILE A 19 0.78 -8.33 20.02
N VAL A 20 0.90 -8.17 18.70
CA VAL A 20 1.40 -9.19 17.78
C VAL A 20 2.72 -8.72 17.22
N THR A 21 3.72 -9.60 17.20
CA THR A 21 5.04 -9.32 16.61
C THR A 21 5.21 -10.21 15.38
N HIS A 22 5.62 -9.61 14.27
CA HIS A 22 5.88 -10.35 13.05
C HIS A 22 7.10 -11.26 13.22
N PRO A 23 7.01 -12.56 12.85
CA PRO A 23 8.10 -13.50 13.07
C PRO A 23 9.28 -13.30 12.11
N LEU A 24 9.08 -12.63 10.96
CA LEU A 24 10.06 -12.50 9.90
C LEU A 24 10.51 -11.08 9.60
N PHE A 25 9.60 -10.09 9.64
CA PHE A 25 9.90 -8.70 9.31
C PHE A 25 10.02 -7.83 10.55
N ARG A 26 10.85 -6.77 10.47
CA ARG A 26 11.16 -5.89 11.60
C ARG A 26 10.73 -4.45 11.41
N SER A 27 10.37 -4.07 10.20
CA SER A 27 10.17 -2.68 9.79
C SER A 27 8.78 -2.45 9.20
N GLU A 28 7.76 -3.05 9.80
CA GLU A 28 6.38 -2.79 9.37
C GLU A 28 5.97 -1.37 9.69
N HIS A 29 5.30 -0.74 8.73
CA HIS A 29 4.86 0.64 8.76
C HIS A 29 3.49 0.77 8.12
N GLY A 30 2.90 1.89 8.36
CA GLY A 30 1.61 2.26 7.83
C GLY A 30 0.51 2.12 8.86
N GLY A 31 -0.61 2.67 8.56
CA GLY A 31 -1.84 2.45 9.31
C GLY A 31 -2.26 0.98 9.18
N ALA A 32 -2.93 0.48 10.19
CA ALA A 32 -3.55 -0.82 10.12
C ALA A 32 -4.76 -0.73 9.17
N PHE A 33 -4.53 -0.89 7.88
CA PHE A 33 -5.60 -0.90 6.88
C PHE A 33 -6.37 -2.21 6.96
N VAL A 34 -7.69 -2.12 6.86
CA VAL A 34 -8.58 -3.24 7.12
C VAL A 34 -9.30 -3.62 5.83
N THR A 35 -9.34 -4.91 5.51
CA THR A 35 -10.19 -5.37 4.41
C THR A 35 -11.66 -5.03 4.68
N PRO A 36 -12.49 -4.76 3.65
CA PRO A 36 -13.82 -4.17 3.82
C PRO A 36 -14.76 -4.91 4.77
N ASN A 37 -14.63 -6.24 4.87
CA ASN A 37 -15.40 -7.05 5.80
C ASN A 37 -14.64 -7.36 7.09
N THR A 38 -13.51 -6.68 7.33
CA THR A 38 -12.65 -6.88 8.51
C THR A 38 -12.11 -8.31 8.62
N GLU A 39 -11.79 -8.95 7.50
CA GLU A 39 -11.19 -10.29 7.50
C GLU A 39 -9.73 -10.26 7.90
N TYR A 40 -9.04 -9.21 7.44
CA TYR A 40 -7.60 -9.00 7.65
C TYR A 40 -7.28 -7.56 8.00
N VAL A 41 -6.21 -7.39 8.75
CA VAL A 41 -5.49 -6.13 8.88
C VAL A 41 -4.26 -6.24 7.98
N MET A 42 -4.07 -5.28 7.09
CA MET A 42 -2.92 -5.22 6.18
C MET A 42 -1.81 -4.38 6.79
N GLU A 43 -0.58 -4.80 6.59
CA GLU A 43 0.60 -4.07 7.05
C GLU A 43 1.79 -4.36 6.11
N ALA A 44 2.50 -3.32 5.69
CA ALA A 44 3.64 -3.43 4.80
C ALA A 44 4.95 -3.02 5.49
N THR A 45 6.09 -3.50 4.97
CA THR A 45 7.41 -3.13 5.49
C THR A 45 7.86 -1.79 4.93
N GLN A 46 8.15 -0.81 5.78
CA GLN A 46 8.69 0.48 5.34
C GLN A 46 10.08 0.36 4.74
N TYR A 47 10.92 -0.44 5.34
CA TYR A 47 12.28 -0.66 4.86
C TYR A 47 12.53 -2.14 4.66
N ALA A 48 13.13 -2.47 3.51
CA ALA A 48 13.58 -3.82 3.25
C ALA A 48 14.64 -4.25 4.27
N ALA A 49 14.55 -5.48 4.72
CA ALA A 49 15.50 -6.09 5.65
C ALA A 49 15.69 -7.56 5.33
N PRO A 50 16.80 -8.17 5.75
CA PRO A 50 16.88 -9.62 5.78
C PRO A 50 15.80 -10.19 6.69
N TYR A 51 15.33 -11.38 6.42
CA TYR A 51 14.43 -12.07 7.33
C TYR A 51 15.06 -12.20 8.73
N SER A 52 14.25 -12.05 9.77
CA SER A 52 14.74 -12.02 11.16
C SER A 52 15.44 -13.31 11.61
N ASP A 53 15.20 -14.43 10.93
CA ASP A 53 15.83 -15.72 11.18
C ASP A 53 17.17 -15.92 10.43
N VAL A 54 17.58 -14.99 9.59
CA VAL A 54 18.84 -15.07 8.82
C VAL A 54 20.01 -14.43 9.57
N GLY A 55 19.78 -13.46 10.43
CA GLY A 55 20.82 -12.72 11.15
C GLY A 55 21.37 -11.54 10.37
N TYR A 56 22.65 -11.20 10.57
CA TYR A 56 23.31 -10.10 9.88
C TYR A 56 23.61 -10.47 8.43
N VAL A 57 23.28 -9.56 7.53
CA VAL A 57 23.58 -9.65 6.10
C VAL A 57 24.22 -8.33 5.65
N PRO A 58 25.41 -8.36 5.00
CA PRO A 58 26.05 -7.18 4.44
C PRO A 58 25.17 -6.47 3.41
N LEU A 59 25.34 -5.15 3.27
CA LEU A 59 24.59 -4.36 2.28
C LEU A 59 24.92 -4.73 0.82
N GLU A 60 26.09 -5.29 0.59
CA GLU A 60 26.51 -5.81 -0.73
C GLU A 60 25.61 -6.93 -1.24
N GLU A 61 24.93 -7.65 -0.32
CA GLU A 61 23.97 -8.70 -0.62
C GLU A 61 22.50 -8.16 -0.62
N PHE A 62 22.31 -6.84 -0.72
CA PHE A 62 20.99 -6.21 -0.60
C PHE A 62 19.97 -6.80 -1.57
N ASN A 63 20.32 -6.91 -2.84
CA ASN A 63 19.41 -7.39 -3.88
C ASN A 63 18.99 -8.84 -3.69
N ASP A 64 19.85 -9.65 -3.09
CA ASP A 64 19.64 -11.10 -2.94
C ASP A 64 19.02 -11.49 -1.61
N LYS A 65 19.28 -10.74 -0.55
CA LYS A 65 18.94 -11.14 0.83
C LYS A 65 17.95 -10.23 1.55
N TYR A 66 17.82 -8.97 1.10
CA TYR A 66 16.83 -8.05 1.67
C TYR A 66 15.49 -8.23 0.97
N ARG A 67 14.42 -8.17 1.73
CA ARG A 67 13.05 -8.34 1.24
C ARG A 67 12.13 -7.32 1.87
N GLY A 68 11.15 -6.89 1.09
CA GLY A 68 9.94 -6.27 1.61
C GLY A 68 8.89 -7.33 1.91
N GLY A 69 7.82 -6.92 2.55
CA GLY A 69 6.69 -7.78 2.85
C GLY A 69 5.38 -7.02 2.94
N LEU A 70 4.31 -7.70 2.58
CA LEU A 70 2.94 -7.26 2.81
C LEU A 70 2.20 -8.36 3.56
N THR A 71 1.82 -8.09 4.78
CA THR A 71 1.22 -9.06 5.69
C THR A 71 -0.28 -8.84 5.81
N TYR A 72 -1.02 -9.91 5.71
CA TYR A 72 -2.45 -9.99 5.96
C TYR A 72 -2.67 -10.70 7.30
N TRP A 73 -2.85 -9.91 8.35
CA TRP A 73 -3.14 -10.37 9.70
C TRP A 73 -4.60 -10.78 9.83
N LYS A 74 -4.87 -12.06 9.99
CA LYS A 74 -6.24 -12.54 10.16
C LYS A 74 -6.89 -11.95 11.40
N PHE A 75 -8.04 -11.31 11.23
CA PHE A 75 -8.81 -10.75 12.33
C PHE A 75 -10.04 -11.62 12.62
N ASN A 76 -10.13 -12.11 13.84
CA ASN A 76 -11.31 -12.84 14.32
C ASN A 76 -12.25 -11.86 15.02
N LYS A 77 -13.41 -11.60 14.40
CA LYS A 77 -14.41 -10.63 14.90
C LYS A 77 -15.03 -11.08 16.22
N ASP A 78 -15.30 -12.37 16.36
CA ASP A 78 -15.98 -12.92 17.55
C ASP A 78 -15.07 -12.82 18.78
N LYS A 79 -13.80 -13.15 18.61
CA LYS A 79 -12.77 -13.01 19.66
C LYS A 79 -12.25 -11.58 19.77
N GLY A 80 -12.50 -10.75 18.76
CA GLY A 80 -12.00 -9.39 18.68
C GLY A 80 -10.47 -9.31 18.73
N ARG A 81 -9.75 -10.20 18.04
CA ARG A 81 -8.29 -10.29 18.07
C ARG A 81 -7.71 -10.77 16.74
N ILE A 82 -6.44 -10.49 16.54
CA ILE A 82 -5.63 -11.05 15.46
C ILE A 82 -5.27 -12.50 15.81
N GLU A 83 -5.33 -13.37 14.81
CA GLU A 83 -4.91 -14.77 14.85
C GLU A 83 -3.67 -14.94 13.96
N PRO A 84 -2.45 -14.84 14.53
CA PRO A 84 -1.21 -14.93 13.74
C PRO A 84 -1.07 -16.27 13.00
N GLU A 85 -1.59 -17.33 13.59
CA GLU A 85 -1.58 -18.69 13.04
C GLU A 85 -2.42 -18.86 11.76
N ASN A 86 -3.36 -17.93 11.52
CA ASN A 86 -4.24 -17.89 10.35
C ASN A 86 -3.89 -16.74 9.39
N SER A 87 -2.76 -16.07 9.66
CA SER A 87 -2.24 -14.96 8.88
C SER A 87 -1.26 -15.44 7.82
N PHE A 88 -0.94 -14.59 6.85
CA PHE A 88 0.07 -14.89 5.82
C PHE A 88 0.74 -13.60 5.34
N THR A 89 1.90 -13.75 4.69
CA THR A 89 2.62 -12.64 4.12
C THR A 89 3.04 -12.90 2.68
N PHE A 90 2.99 -11.87 1.84
CA PHE A 90 3.69 -11.83 0.57
C PHE A 90 5.12 -11.39 0.80
N GLU A 91 6.07 -12.10 0.23
CA GLU A 91 7.41 -11.59 0.01
C GLU A 91 7.36 -10.59 -1.16
N LEU A 92 7.94 -9.42 -0.95
CA LEU A 92 8.05 -8.37 -1.95
C LEU A 92 9.51 -8.07 -2.25
N PRO A 93 9.81 -7.43 -3.39
CA PRO A 93 11.15 -6.92 -3.68
C PRO A 93 11.67 -6.05 -2.54
N PRO A 94 13.00 -5.85 -2.45
CA PRO A 94 13.59 -4.99 -1.41
C PRO A 94 13.34 -3.50 -1.66
N TYR A 95 12.19 -3.17 -2.21
CA TYR A 95 11.67 -1.81 -2.27
C TYR A 95 11.11 -1.45 -0.90
N SER A 96 11.28 -0.19 -0.51
CA SER A 96 10.56 0.30 0.66
C SER A 96 9.09 0.38 0.33
N GLN A 97 8.26 -0.17 1.20
CA GLN A 97 6.80 -0.10 1.06
C GLN A 97 6.29 1.08 1.89
N ASP A 98 5.20 1.68 1.47
CA ASP A 98 4.57 2.72 2.26
C ASP A 98 3.15 2.30 2.64
N LEU A 99 2.13 2.94 2.13
CA LEU A 99 0.77 2.68 2.56
C LEU A 99 0.06 1.67 1.67
N SER A 100 -0.92 1.02 2.25
CA SER A 100 -1.73 0.01 1.59
C SER A 100 -3.20 0.32 1.76
N ASP A 101 -4.03 -0.07 0.81
CA ASP A 101 -5.47 -0.17 0.99
C ASP A 101 -6.01 -1.46 0.36
N ALA A 102 -7.11 -1.95 0.90
CA ALA A 102 -7.80 -3.12 0.38
C ALA A 102 -8.86 -2.73 -0.64
N GLY A 103 -8.96 -3.52 -1.69
CA GLY A 103 -10.04 -3.40 -2.66
C GLY A 103 -11.41 -3.53 -2.03
N LYS A 104 -12.33 -2.63 -2.43
CA LYS A 104 -13.71 -2.55 -1.97
C LYS A 104 -14.64 -2.98 -3.11
N LYS A 105 -15.84 -3.44 -2.85
CA LYS A 105 -16.86 -3.80 -3.87
C LYS A 105 -16.26 -4.44 -5.14
N ASP A 106 -16.12 -3.68 -6.23
CA ASP A 106 -15.65 -4.18 -7.53
C ASP A 106 -14.24 -4.75 -7.51
N SER A 107 -13.36 -4.22 -6.64
CA SER A 107 -11.99 -4.70 -6.44
C SER A 107 -11.81 -5.59 -5.19
N TYR A 108 -12.90 -6.06 -4.57
CA TYR A 108 -12.81 -6.93 -3.42
C TYR A 108 -11.93 -8.17 -3.68
N GLY A 109 -11.07 -8.48 -2.73
CA GLY A 109 -10.12 -9.58 -2.87
C GLY A 109 -8.74 -9.15 -3.37
N TRP A 110 -8.59 -7.88 -3.75
CA TRP A 110 -7.32 -7.28 -4.15
C TRP A 110 -6.80 -6.30 -3.11
N GLY A 111 -5.50 -6.08 -3.09
CA GLY A 111 -4.81 -5.12 -2.25
C GLY A 111 -3.83 -4.29 -3.08
N PHE A 112 -3.62 -3.07 -2.65
CA PHE A 112 -2.79 -2.07 -3.33
C PHE A 112 -1.81 -1.48 -2.33
N THR A 113 -0.52 -1.45 -2.68
CA THR A 113 0.54 -0.97 -1.79
C THR A 113 1.56 -0.17 -2.57
N ASN A 114 1.83 1.06 -2.16
CA ASN A 114 2.89 1.87 -2.75
C ASN A 114 4.27 1.31 -2.41
N SER A 115 5.22 1.50 -3.32
CA SER A 115 6.64 1.48 -2.97
C SER A 115 7.25 2.87 -3.09
N PHE A 116 8.34 3.09 -2.38
CA PHE A 116 9.24 4.21 -2.58
C PHE A 116 10.68 3.69 -2.50
N CYS A 117 11.66 4.51 -2.90
CA CYS A 117 13.05 4.05 -2.95
C CYS A 117 13.28 2.77 -3.81
N THR A 118 12.45 2.54 -4.81
CA THR A 118 12.62 1.42 -5.76
C THR A 118 13.99 1.45 -6.42
N GLU A 119 14.53 2.64 -6.65
CA GLU A 119 15.85 2.86 -7.22
C GLU A 119 17.03 2.43 -6.34
N ARG A 120 16.78 2.07 -5.09
CA ARG A 120 17.83 1.50 -4.25
C ARG A 120 18.47 0.29 -4.90
N TYR A 121 17.68 -0.48 -5.64
CA TYR A 121 18.16 -1.58 -6.46
C TYR A 121 19.16 -1.11 -7.56
N VAL A 122 18.83 -0.02 -8.27
CA VAL A 122 19.58 0.39 -9.46
C VAL A 122 20.59 1.50 -9.24
N GLY A 123 20.60 2.17 -8.10
CA GLY A 123 21.45 3.34 -7.98
C GLY A 123 21.76 3.86 -6.58
N GLY A 124 20.95 3.53 -5.60
CA GLY A 124 21.13 4.03 -4.24
C GLY A 124 22.40 3.51 -3.58
N ILE A 125 22.50 2.23 -3.38
CA ILE A 125 23.66 1.57 -2.75
C ILE A 125 24.84 1.50 -3.72
N GLU A 126 24.61 1.12 -4.96
CA GLU A 126 25.65 1.00 -6.00
C GLU A 126 26.39 2.31 -6.25
N ARG A 127 25.73 3.45 -6.05
CA ARG A 127 26.34 4.78 -6.21
C ARG A 127 26.94 5.33 -4.91
N GLY A 128 27.01 4.54 -3.85
CA GLY A 128 27.48 4.98 -2.54
C GLY A 128 26.56 6.00 -1.86
N ARG A 129 25.32 6.10 -2.30
CA ARG A 129 24.33 6.97 -1.67
C ARG A 129 23.78 6.35 -0.40
N PRO A 130 23.49 7.15 0.62
CA PRO A 130 22.86 6.62 1.82
C PRO A 130 21.48 6.04 1.49
N PRO A 131 21.07 4.96 2.15
CA PRO A 131 19.79 4.28 1.91
C PRO A 131 18.60 5.04 2.53
N PHE A 132 18.57 6.36 2.42
CA PHE A 132 17.49 7.22 2.84
C PHE A 132 16.63 7.64 1.65
N GLU A 133 15.41 8.04 1.90
CA GLU A 133 14.48 8.47 0.87
C GLU A 133 15.08 9.51 -0.08
N ALA A 134 15.73 10.55 0.46
CA ALA A 134 16.40 11.57 -0.35
C ALA A 134 17.54 11.04 -1.23
N GLY A 135 18.18 9.94 -0.83
CA GLY A 135 19.25 9.29 -1.60
C GLY A 135 18.74 8.28 -2.62
N CYS A 136 17.59 7.72 -2.42
CA CYS A 136 17.01 6.66 -3.26
C CYS A 136 15.86 7.14 -4.16
N SER A 137 15.40 8.37 -4.03
CA SER A 137 14.36 8.96 -4.89
C SER A 137 14.96 9.89 -5.95
N SER A 138 15.96 9.43 -6.68
CA SER A 138 16.65 10.24 -7.68
C SER A 138 16.07 10.13 -9.09
N LYS A 139 15.29 9.12 -9.35
CA LYS A 139 14.53 8.91 -10.60
C LYS A 139 13.04 9.04 -10.31
N ASP A 140 12.22 8.92 -11.32
CA ASP A 140 10.80 9.25 -11.22
C ASP A 140 9.90 8.01 -11.33
N THR A 141 10.42 6.84 -10.93
CA THR A 141 9.67 5.58 -11.03
C THR A 141 9.70 4.83 -9.72
N ASP A 142 8.54 4.68 -9.14
CA ASP A 142 8.22 3.74 -8.08
C ASP A 142 7.07 2.84 -8.56
N PHE A 143 6.58 1.93 -7.73
CA PHE A 143 5.55 0.99 -8.15
C PHE A 143 4.39 0.87 -7.16
N LEU A 144 3.18 0.84 -7.71
CA LEU A 144 2.03 0.29 -7.04
C LEU A 144 2.08 -1.25 -7.18
N HIS A 145 2.13 -1.95 -6.05
CA HIS A 145 1.98 -3.39 -5.97
C HIS A 145 0.50 -3.74 -5.95
N VAL A 146 0.08 -4.58 -6.87
CA VAL A 146 -1.30 -5.08 -7.00
C VAL A 146 -1.31 -6.54 -6.60
N THR A 147 -1.93 -6.86 -5.47
CA THR A 147 -1.93 -8.22 -4.89
C THR A 147 -3.32 -8.83 -4.84
N ASN A 148 -3.46 -10.11 -5.22
CA ASN A 148 -4.70 -10.86 -5.07
C ASN A 148 -4.66 -11.64 -3.76
N TRP A 149 -5.05 -10.97 -2.67
CA TRP A 149 -5.04 -11.59 -1.34
C TRP A 149 -6.10 -12.67 -1.18
N LYS A 150 -7.21 -12.58 -1.91
CA LYS A 150 -8.29 -13.58 -1.79
C LYS A 150 -7.86 -14.93 -2.36
N LYS A 151 -7.23 -14.95 -3.53
CA LYS A 151 -6.64 -16.17 -4.09
C LYS A 151 -5.47 -16.68 -3.24
N ALA A 152 -4.67 -15.75 -2.67
CA ALA A 152 -3.61 -16.12 -1.72
C ALA A 152 -4.17 -16.82 -0.47
N GLU A 153 -5.26 -16.30 0.11
CA GLU A 153 -5.97 -16.94 1.22
C GLU A 153 -6.38 -18.39 0.88
N GLU A 154 -6.87 -18.62 -0.33
CA GLU A 154 -7.27 -19.96 -0.79
C GLU A 154 -6.07 -20.92 -0.87
N LEU A 155 -4.93 -20.45 -1.39
CA LEU A 155 -3.70 -21.26 -1.44
C LEU A 155 -3.18 -21.59 -0.04
N VAL A 156 -3.22 -20.63 0.87
CA VAL A 156 -2.83 -20.84 2.27
C VAL A 156 -3.73 -21.90 2.94
N LYS A 157 -5.05 -21.77 2.79
CA LYS A 157 -6.02 -22.74 3.33
C LYS A 157 -5.87 -24.14 2.72
N ALA A 158 -5.44 -24.21 1.47
CA ALA A 158 -5.16 -25.48 0.80
C ALA A 158 -3.79 -26.09 1.17
N GLY A 159 -3.00 -25.44 2.05
CA GLY A 159 -1.68 -25.90 2.45
C GLY A 159 -0.63 -25.81 1.34
N LYS A 160 -0.84 -24.99 0.32
CA LYS A 160 0.03 -24.82 -0.85
C LYS A 160 1.10 -23.75 -0.69
N VAL A 161 1.11 -23.04 0.44
CA VAL A 161 2.08 -22.00 0.74
C VAL A 161 3.08 -22.51 1.77
N PRO A 162 4.39 -22.41 1.49
CA PRO A 162 5.43 -22.82 2.44
C PRO A 162 5.36 -22.03 3.74
N MET A 163 5.67 -22.74 4.84
CA MET A 163 5.79 -22.11 6.16
C MET A 163 7.23 -21.67 6.41
N ARG A 164 7.42 -20.47 6.93
CA ARG A 164 8.69 -19.99 7.43
C ARG A 164 8.50 -19.36 8.82
N ASN A 165 9.21 -19.89 9.80
CA ASN A 165 9.15 -19.43 11.20
C ASN A 165 7.71 -19.25 11.73
N GLY A 166 6.83 -20.22 11.40
CA GLY A 166 5.43 -20.23 11.83
C GLY A 166 4.47 -19.35 11.02
N MET A 167 4.93 -18.71 9.93
CA MET A 167 4.11 -17.87 9.05
C MET A 167 4.09 -18.47 7.62
N PRO A 168 2.91 -18.61 6.98
CA PRO A 168 2.85 -18.89 5.54
C PRO A 168 3.46 -17.72 4.75
N VAL A 169 4.44 -17.99 3.90
CA VAL A 169 5.14 -17.01 3.08
C VAL A 169 4.94 -17.32 1.61
N ILE A 170 4.25 -16.46 0.92
CA ILE A 170 4.11 -16.50 -0.54
C ILE A 170 5.34 -15.82 -1.12
N SER A 171 6.27 -16.60 -1.67
CA SER A 171 7.45 -16.04 -2.32
C SER A 171 7.09 -15.25 -3.57
N MET A 172 7.99 -14.37 -4.03
CA MET A 172 7.77 -13.62 -5.28
C MET A 172 7.56 -14.56 -6.47
N GLU A 173 8.33 -15.64 -6.55
CA GLU A 173 8.19 -16.64 -7.63
C GLU A 173 6.82 -17.32 -7.58
N GLN A 174 6.35 -17.71 -6.39
CA GLN A 174 5.01 -18.28 -6.24
C GLN A 174 3.92 -17.25 -6.57
N ALA A 175 4.07 -16.04 -6.10
CA ALA A 175 3.11 -14.97 -6.37
C ALA A 175 2.97 -14.68 -7.88
N VAL A 176 4.08 -14.67 -8.62
CA VAL A 176 4.07 -14.51 -10.08
C VAL A 176 3.48 -15.74 -10.77
N ALA A 177 3.89 -16.93 -10.39
CA ALA A 177 3.41 -18.18 -11.01
C ALA A 177 1.89 -18.37 -10.83
N GLU A 178 1.37 -17.98 -9.68
CA GLU A 178 -0.05 -18.07 -9.35
C GLU A 178 -0.85 -16.83 -9.79
N GLY A 179 -0.21 -15.80 -10.38
CA GLY A 179 -0.89 -14.57 -10.80
C GLY A 179 -1.46 -13.77 -9.62
N LEU A 180 -0.68 -13.62 -8.57
CA LEU A 180 -1.07 -12.94 -7.34
C LEU A 180 -0.43 -11.56 -7.17
N LEU A 181 0.60 -11.23 -7.95
CA LEU A 181 1.38 -10.01 -7.78
C LEU A 181 1.73 -9.38 -9.13
N TYR A 182 1.44 -8.09 -9.25
CA TYR A 182 1.74 -7.25 -10.42
C TYR A 182 2.22 -5.89 -9.95
N LEU A 183 2.94 -5.19 -10.84
CA LEU A 183 3.43 -3.83 -10.62
C LEU A 183 2.82 -2.87 -11.62
N ILE A 184 2.58 -1.63 -11.19
CA ILE A 184 2.21 -0.51 -12.06
C ILE A 184 3.16 0.63 -11.74
N PRO A 185 3.88 1.23 -12.73
CA PRO A 185 4.70 2.41 -12.48
C PRO A 185 3.85 3.57 -11.97
N GLU A 186 4.37 4.27 -10.99
CA GLU A 186 3.73 5.44 -10.38
C GLU A 186 4.73 6.58 -10.17
N PRO A 187 4.24 7.81 -9.94
CA PRO A 187 5.09 8.96 -9.72
C PRO A 187 6.01 8.79 -8.52
N LYS A 188 7.10 9.55 -8.54
CA LYS A 188 8.19 9.54 -7.59
C LYS A 188 7.77 9.60 -6.13
N SER A 189 8.29 8.65 -5.35
CA SER A 189 8.09 8.55 -3.90
C SER A 189 6.62 8.66 -3.49
N PRO A 190 5.74 7.84 -4.06
CA PRO A 190 4.32 7.92 -3.78
C PRO A 190 4.04 7.66 -2.31
N HIS A 191 2.90 8.20 -1.84
CA HIS A 191 2.44 8.00 -0.49
C HIS A 191 0.90 8.03 -0.48
N GLY A 192 0.29 6.96 -0.07
CA GLY A 192 -1.13 6.73 -0.19
C GLY A 192 -1.51 5.92 -1.45
N ALA A 193 -2.26 4.87 -1.23
CA ALA A 193 -2.95 4.10 -2.24
C ALA A 193 -4.38 3.92 -1.73
N ASP A 194 -5.28 4.80 -2.16
CA ASP A 194 -6.61 4.93 -1.58
C ASP A 194 -7.65 4.41 -2.57
N VAL A 195 -8.36 3.35 -2.21
CA VAL A 195 -9.39 2.73 -3.07
C VAL A 195 -10.72 3.44 -2.91
N THR A 196 -11.34 3.82 -4.03
CA THR A 196 -12.65 4.49 -4.01
C THR A 196 -13.74 3.64 -3.36
N PRO A 197 -14.79 4.25 -2.81
CA PRO A 197 -15.85 3.53 -2.08
C PRO A 197 -16.57 2.46 -2.91
N ASP A 198 -16.61 2.61 -4.24
CA ASP A 198 -17.15 1.61 -5.16
C ASP A 198 -16.12 0.56 -5.61
N GLY A 199 -14.85 0.76 -5.28
CA GLY A 199 -13.77 -0.15 -5.65
C GLY A 199 -13.32 -0.09 -7.10
N LYS A 200 -13.77 0.90 -7.87
CA LYS A 200 -13.47 0.99 -9.30
C LYS A 200 -12.15 1.68 -9.62
N LEU A 201 -11.73 2.59 -8.73
CA LEU A 201 -10.55 3.39 -8.94
C LEU A 201 -9.62 3.29 -7.73
N ILE A 202 -8.32 3.43 -7.99
CA ILE A 202 -7.27 3.46 -7.00
C ILE A 202 -6.52 4.79 -7.17
N ILE A 203 -6.50 5.61 -6.12
CA ILE A 203 -5.87 6.92 -6.12
C ILE A 203 -4.48 6.79 -5.50
N VAL A 204 -3.47 7.17 -6.25
CA VAL A 204 -2.07 7.11 -5.84
C VAL A 204 -1.46 8.50 -5.85
N SER A 205 -0.99 8.92 -4.71
CA SER A 205 -0.43 10.28 -4.51
C SER A 205 1.09 10.28 -4.61
N GLY A 206 1.63 11.12 -5.50
CA GLY A 206 3.07 11.23 -5.72
C GLY A 206 3.73 12.26 -4.80
N LYS A 207 4.11 11.88 -3.59
CA LYS A 207 4.65 12.81 -2.56
C LYS A 207 5.76 13.76 -3.05
N LEU A 208 6.65 13.29 -3.91
CA LEU A 208 7.72 14.11 -4.51
C LEU A 208 7.40 14.51 -5.96
N ASP A 209 6.15 14.42 -6.35
CA ASP A 209 5.59 14.85 -7.63
C ASP A 209 4.31 15.66 -7.36
N SER A 210 3.93 16.57 -8.26
CA SER A 210 2.71 17.37 -8.12
C SER A 210 1.44 16.61 -8.52
N HIS A 211 1.60 15.43 -9.11
CA HIS A 211 0.49 14.66 -9.66
C HIS A 211 -0.02 13.59 -8.70
N THR A 212 -1.32 13.43 -8.75
CA THR A 212 -2.03 12.28 -8.20
C THR A 212 -2.58 11.46 -9.36
N SER A 213 -2.21 10.18 -9.41
CA SER A 213 -2.63 9.26 -10.47
C SER A 213 -3.84 8.47 -10.01
N VAL A 214 -4.85 8.36 -10.88
CA VAL A 214 -6.05 7.54 -10.64
C VAL A 214 -6.01 6.36 -11.58
N PHE A 215 -5.88 5.15 -11.04
CA PHE A 215 -5.88 3.92 -11.82
C PHE A 215 -7.27 3.29 -11.85
N SER A 216 -7.64 2.69 -12.99
CA SER A 216 -8.89 1.97 -13.15
C SER A 216 -8.68 0.49 -12.86
N PHE A 217 -9.43 -0.06 -11.92
CA PHE A 217 -9.40 -1.48 -11.61
C PHE A 217 -9.83 -2.34 -12.82
N GLU A 218 -10.84 -1.90 -13.57
CA GLU A 218 -11.26 -2.58 -14.80
C GLU A 218 -10.11 -2.69 -15.81
N LYS A 219 -9.37 -1.61 -16.03
CA LYS A 219 -8.21 -1.60 -16.95
C LYS A 219 -7.08 -2.48 -16.44
N ILE A 220 -6.80 -2.47 -15.14
CA ILE A 220 -5.84 -3.36 -14.51
C ILE A 220 -6.21 -4.82 -14.78
N MET A 221 -7.45 -5.19 -14.52
CA MET A 221 -7.94 -6.56 -14.74
C MET A 221 -7.93 -6.97 -16.22
N ALA A 222 -8.23 -6.04 -17.13
CA ALA A 222 -8.12 -6.28 -18.58
C ALA A 222 -6.66 -6.57 -18.97
N ALA A 223 -5.71 -5.75 -18.52
CA ALA A 223 -4.29 -5.95 -18.78
C ALA A 223 -3.79 -7.30 -18.25
N ILE A 224 -4.17 -7.67 -17.04
CA ILE A 224 -3.83 -8.97 -16.44
C ILE A 224 -4.39 -10.13 -17.28
N LYS A 225 -5.68 -10.06 -17.64
CA LYS A 225 -6.37 -11.09 -18.41
C LYS A 225 -5.78 -11.28 -19.81
N GLU A 226 -5.38 -10.20 -20.44
CA GLU A 226 -4.78 -10.18 -21.76
C GLU A 226 -3.28 -10.51 -21.76
N GLY A 227 -2.64 -10.56 -20.59
CA GLY A 227 -1.19 -10.72 -20.46
C GLY A 227 -0.42 -9.51 -21.01
N LYS A 228 -1.02 -8.34 -20.94
CA LYS A 228 -0.47 -7.10 -21.48
C LYS A 228 0.48 -6.44 -20.50
N PHE A 229 1.75 -6.78 -20.60
CA PHE A 229 2.80 -6.29 -19.74
C PHE A 229 3.89 -5.59 -20.55
N GLU A 230 4.42 -4.46 -20.05
CA GLU A 230 5.54 -3.75 -20.71
C GLU A 230 6.91 -4.38 -20.39
N GLY A 231 6.96 -5.30 -19.45
CA GLY A 231 8.17 -6.00 -19.03
C GLY A 231 8.01 -6.66 -17.66
N LYS A 232 9.16 -6.88 -17.04
CA LYS A 232 9.26 -7.40 -15.67
C LYS A 232 10.27 -6.57 -14.90
N ASP A 233 10.09 -6.47 -13.60
CA ASP A 233 11.11 -5.92 -12.72
C ASP A 233 12.30 -6.89 -12.57
N PRO A 234 13.38 -6.50 -11.88
CA PRO A 234 14.53 -7.37 -11.66
C PRO A 234 14.24 -8.67 -10.91
N TYR A 235 13.10 -8.75 -10.23
CA TYR A 235 12.65 -9.93 -9.49
C TYR A 235 11.66 -10.80 -10.27
N GLY A 236 11.41 -10.45 -11.54
CA GLY A 236 10.55 -11.22 -12.44
C GLY A 236 9.07 -10.90 -12.34
N ILE A 237 8.68 -9.88 -11.59
CA ILE A 237 7.27 -9.49 -11.42
C ILE A 237 6.79 -8.73 -12.67
N PRO A 238 5.65 -9.11 -13.25
CA PRO A 238 5.11 -8.44 -14.45
C PRO A 238 4.72 -6.98 -14.15
N ILE A 239 5.07 -6.09 -15.08
CA ILE A 239 4.77 -4.66 -15.01
C ILE A 239 3.66 -4.34 -16.01
N ILE A 240 2.54 -3.85 -15.52
CA ILE A 240 1.46 -3.26 -16.35
C ILE A 240 1.87 -1.83 -16.66
N ALA A 241 1.92 -1.45 -17.92
CA ALA A 241 2.25 -0.07 -18.29
C ALA A 241 1.29 0.93 -17.65
N MET A 242 1.80 2.03 -17.11
CA MET A 242 0.97 3.07 -16.47
C MET A 242 -0.21 3.50 -17.35
N LYS A 243 0.04 3.75 -18.65
CA LYS A 243 -0.99 4.16 -19.63
C LYS A 243 -2.12 3.16 -19.80
N ASP A 244 -1.86 1.87 -19.53
CA ASP A 244 -2.85 0.80 -19.70
C ASP A 244 -3.72 0.60 -18.46
N ALA A 245 -3.32 1.19 -17.31
CA ALA A 245 -4.07 1.18 -16.06
C ALA A 245 -4.68 2.56 -15.74
N LEU A 246 -4.09 3.64 -16.24
CA LEU A 246 -4.45 5.01 -15.89
C LEU A 246 -5.88 5.35 -16.34
N HIS A 247 -6.66 5.91 -15.41
CA HIS A 247 -7.94 6.57 -15.67
C HIS A 247 -7.73 8.05 -15.96
N VAL A 248 -7.14 8.77 -15.02
CA VAL A 248 -6.79 10.19 -15.15
C VAL A 248 -5.61 10.50 -14.23
N GLN A 249 -4.87 11.54 -14.55
CA GLN A 249 -3.83 12.12 -13.70
C GLN A 249 -4.17 13.59 -13.42
N ALA A 250 -4.15 13.98 -12.15
CA ALA A 250 -4.52 15.31 -11.70
C ALA A 250 -3.32 16.02 -11.08
N GLU A 251 -3.06 17.25 -11.49
CA GLU A 251 -2.07 18.11 -10.84
C GLU A 251 -2.73 18.83 -9.66
N LEU A 252 -2.58 18.29 -8.47
CA LEU A 252 -3.20 18.82 -7.27
C LEU A 252 -2.35 19.90 -6.57
N GLY A 253 -1.04 19.86 -6.72
CA GLY A 253 -0.06 20.68 -6.02
C GLY A 253 1.03 19.83 -5.40
N LEU A 254 1.96 20.44 -4.67
CA LEU A 254 3.16 19.78 -4.21
C LEU A 254 2.93 18.94 -2.95
N GLY A 255 3.41 17.72 -3.00
CA GLY A 255 3.38 16.78 -1.89
C GLY A 255 2.02 16.14 -1.62
N PRO A 256 1.29 15.66 -2.64
CA PRO A 256 0.06 14.91 -2.37
C PRO A 256 0.37 13.64 -1.59
N LEU A 257 -0.38 13.37 -0.53
CA LEU A 257 -0.21 12.20 0.34
C LEU A 257 -1.50 11.37 0.40
N HIS A 258 -2.26 11.52 1.47
CA HIS A 258 -3.47 10.74 1.70
C HIS A 258 -4.69 11.34 1.04
N THR A 259 -5.58 10.46 0.58
CA THR A 259 -6.88 10.83 0.03
C THR A 259 -8.01 10.25 0.86
N GLN A 260 -9.02 11.07 1.14
CA GLN A 260 -10.25 10.68 1.81
C GLN A 260 -11.46 11.05 0.94
N PHE A 261 -12.49 10.22 0.97
CA PHE A 261 -13.65 10.39 0.10
C PHE A 261 -14.79 11.15 0.77
N ASP A 262 -15.48 11.96 -0.04
CA ASP A 262 -16.73 12.62 0.33
C ASP A 262 -17.92 11.65 0.15
N SER A 263 -19.03 11.93 0.81
CA SER A 263 -20.30 11.25 0.54
C SER A 263 -20.83 11.54 -0.87
N LYS A 264 -20.39 12.63 -1.48
CA LYS A 264 -20.71 12.96 -2.87
C LYS A 264 -19.82 12.15 -3.82
N PRO A 265 -20.40 11.41 -4.77
CA PRO A 265 -19.62 10.66 -5.75
C PRO A 265 -18.59 11.51 -6.50
N CYS A 266 -17.47 10.93 -6.83
CA CYS A 266 -16.33 11.55 -7.52
C CYS A 266 -15.64 12.69 -6.76
N VAL A 267 -15.99 12.98 -5.52
CA VAL A 267 -15.35 14.02 -4.72
C VAL A 267 -14.42 13.42 -3.67
N ALA A 268 -13.21 13.93 -3.62
CA ALA A 268 -12.20 13.54 -2.63
C ALA A 268 -11.44 14.74 -2.09
N TYR A 269 -10.75 14.51 -0.98
CA TYR A 269 -9.85 15.44 -0.32
C TYR A 269 -8.47 14.81 -0.24
N THR A 270 -7.44 15.51 -0.70
CA THR A 270 -6.06 15.06 -0.64
C THR A 270 -5.19 16.08 0.10
N SER A 271 -4.39 15.60 1.05
CA SER A 271 -3.41 16.42 1.74
C SER A 271 -2.23 16.75 0.83
N LEU A 272 -1.81 18.02 0.84
CA LEU A 272 -0.64 18.50 0.10
C LEU A 272 0.43 18.91 1.11
N TYR A 273 1.31 17.98 1.42
CA TYR A 273 2.31 18.12 2.49
C TYR A 273 3.23 19.31 2.29
N VAL A 274 3.78 19.47 1.09
CA VAL A 274 4.74 20.54 0.77
C VAL A 274 4.02 21.90 0.70
N ASP A 275 2.87 21.95 0.05
CA ASP A 275 2.09 23.18 -0.09
C ASP A 275 1.36 23.60 1.21
N SER A 276 1.31 22.73 2.21
CA SER A 276 0.54 22.96 3.45
C SER A 276 -0.92 23.29 3.18
N MET A 277 -1.55 22.52 2.30
CA MET A 277 -2.92 22.68 1.85
C MET A 277 -3.70 21.38 1.87
N VAL A 278 -5.01 21.46 1.79
CA VAL A 278 -5.89 20.37 1.40
C VAL A 278 -6.55 20.74 0.09
N ALA A 279 -6.47 19.85 -0.89
CA ALA A 279 -7.19 19.96 -2.15
C ALA A 279 -8.51 19.18 -2.06
N LYS A 280 -9.61 19.82 -2.42
CA LYS A 280 -10.88 19.18 -2.78
C LYS A 280 -10.93 19.05 -4.28
N TRP A 281 -11.20 17.85 -4.79
CA TRP A 281 -11.15 17.64 -6.23
C TRP A 281 -12.13 16.56 -6.70
N ASP A 282 -12.41 16.60 -7.99
CA ASP A 282 -13.17 15.57 -8.69
C ASP A 282 -12.17 14.53 -9.24
N TYR A 283 -12.17 13.33 -8.64
CA TYR A 283 -11.23 12.28 -9.03
C TYR A 283 -11.65 11.51 -10.28
N CYS A 284 -12.88 11.66 -10.73
CA CYS A 284 -13.33 11.07 -12.00
C CYS A 284 -12.84 11.90 -13.20
N GLU A 285 -12.83 13.23 -13.05
CA GLU A 285 -12.42 14.17 -14.10
C GLU A 285 -10.97 14.65 -13.93
N GLY A 286 -10.33 14.39 -12.80
CA GLY A 286 -9.01 14.94 -12.45
C GLY A 286 -9.00 16.45 -12.23
N LYS A 287 -10.11 17.03 -11.76
CA LYS A 287 -10.29 18.47 -11.66
C LYS A 287 -10.26 18.98 -10.22
N VAL A 288 -9.38 19.92 -9.93
CA VAL A 288 -9.40 20.65 -8.65
C VAL A 288 -10.66 21.49 -8.54
N LEU A 289 -11.40 21.33 -7.46
CA LEU A 289 -12.62 22.08 -7.15
C LEU A 289 -12.34 23.25 -6.21
N ASP A 290 -11.48 23.02 -5.19
CA ASP A 290 -11.13 24.02 -4.19
C ASP A 290 -9.83 23.63 -3.48
N LYS A 291 -9.16 24.61 -2.85
CA LYS A 291 -8.01 24.38 -1.99
C LYS A 291 -8.10 25.26 -0.75
N ILE A 292 -7.76 24.70 0.39
CA ILE A 292 -7.68 25.45 1.64
C ILE A 292 -6.27 25.34 2.23
N SER A 293 -5.72 26.49 2.60
CA SER A 293 -4.48 26.56 3.35
C SER A 293 -4.71 26.12 4.79
N ILE A 294 -3.80 25.33 5.29
CA ILE A 294 -3.76 24.86 6.69
C ILE A 294 -2.40 25.19 7.27
N HIS A 295 -2.25 24.98 8.58
CA HIS A 295 -0.93 25.10 9.17
C HIS A 295 -0.03 23.93 8.75
N TYR A 296 1.18 24.29 8.44
CA TYR A 296 2.44 23.59 8.24
C TYR A 296 2.39 22.06 8.11
N ASN A 297 2.80 21.59 6.92
CA ASN A 297 3.14 20.19 6.59
C ASN A 297 2.09 19.16 7.01
N ILE A 298 0.89 19.26 6.46
CA ILE A 298 -0.12 18.24 6.68
C ILE A 298 0.30 16.90 6.07
N GLY A 299 0.30 15.85 6.90
CA GLY A 299 0.43 14.47 6.42
C GLY A 299 -0.93 13.80 6.30
N HIS A 300 -1.49 13.41 7.43
CA HIS A 300 -2.73 12.67 7.47
C HIS A 300 -3.96 13.58 7.51
N LEU A 301 -5.03 13.12 6.88
CA LEU A 301 -6.35 13.71 6.98
C LEU A 301 -7.40 12.61 7.14
N MET A 302 -8.55 12.96 7.65
CA MET A 302 -9.64 12.01 7.86
C MET A 302 -10.99 12.69 7.70
N THR A 303 -11.91 12.04 6.99
CA THR A 303 -13.34 12.31 7.03
C THR A 303 -14.05 11.16 7.73
N MET A 304 -15.27 11.39 8.20
CA MET A 304 -16.06 10.31 8.78
C MET A 304 -16.35 9.25 7.72
N GLU A 305 -16.00 8.00 8.00
CA GLU A 305 -16.16 6.86 7.08
C GLU A 305 -15.45 7.04 5.72
N GLY A 306 -14.47 7.95 5.63
CA GLY A 306 -13.83 8.35 4.38
C GLY A 306 -13.07 7.25 3.66
N ASP A 307 -12.64 6.20 4.38
CA ASP A 307 -11.96 5.03 3.80
C ASP A 307 -12.92 3.87 3.52
N THR A 308 -14.20 4.02 3.84
CA THR A 308 -15.16 2.91 3.77
C THR A 308 -15.93 2.91 2.45
N VAL A 309 -16.83 1.96 2.33
CA VAL A 309 -17.77 1.86 1.21
C VAL A 309 -18.93 2.85 1.27
N ASN A 310 -19.08 3.56 2.39
CA ASN A 310 -20.14 4.53 2.64
C ASN A 310 -19.61 5.78 3.37
N PRO A 311 -18.80 6.61 2.71
CA PRO A 311 -18.32 7.84 3.33
C PRO A 311 -19.48 8.78 3.69
N ASP A 312 -19.43 9.39 4.87
CA ASP A 312 -20.47 10.30 5.40
C ASP A 312 -19.86 11.50 6.14
N GLY A 313 -18.70 11.94 5.73
CA GLY A 313 -18.00 13.03 6.40
C GLY A 313 -18.58 14.42 6.08
N LYS A 314 -19.05 15.14 7.10
CA LYS A 314 -19.38 16.57 7.01
C LYS A 314 -18.18 17.45 7.35
N TYR A 315 -17.23 16.92 8.06
CA TYR A 315 -16.03 17.61 8.51
C TYR A 315 -14.82 16.82 8.08
N LEU A 316 -13.78 17.53 7.69
CA LEU A 316 -12.46 17.01 7.48
C LEU A 316 -11.58 17.40 8.66
N VAL A 317 -10.87 16.45 9.21
CA VAL A 317 -9.82 16.66 10.22
C VAL A 317 -8.47 16.54 9.51
N ALA A 318 -7.66 17.55 9.65
CA ALA A 318 -6.35 17.69 9.03
C ALA A 318 -5.29 18.05 10.09
#